data_9a54813370b0a7e7489464572c4f49ac
#
_entry.id   9a54813370b0a7e7489464572c4f49ac
#
_cell.length_a   1.000
_cell.length_b   1.000
_cell.length_c   1.000
_cell.angle_alpha   90.00
_cell.angle_beta   90.00
_cell.angle_gamma   90.00
#
_symmetry.space_group_name_H-M   'P 1'
#
loop_
_entity.id
_entity.type
_entity.pdbx_description
1 polymer ?
#
loop_
_entity_poly.entity_id
_entity_poly.type
_entity_poly.pdbx_seq_one_letter_code
_entity_poly.pdbx_strand_id
1 'polypeptide(L)'
;MKIGIISDTHDDLENVHKAIDLFNDEDTNYVIHAGDYVFPGVVREFQNLGAKFIGVLGNNDGERSLLLKSFLDIEGELRGELGEIDLDRLKFGIYHGTSKEIKEMLVNSGRYDILVCGHTHIRESTLALNGTGKNNKKTLVLNPGTAHKKVASKSRAFEESGVIIFDTQTKEYRFVDL
;
A
#
# COMPACT_ATOMS: atom_id res chain seq x y z
N MET A 1 -1.84 16.30 -5.23
CA MET A 1 -2.06 15.86 -3.82
C MET A 1 -1.03 14.82 -3.46
N LYS A 2 -0.70 14.69 -2.16
CA LYS A 2 0.23 13.66 -1.69
C LYS A 2 -0.50 12.42 -1.20
N ILE A 3 0.02 11.25 -1.54
CA ILE A 3 -0.50 9.93 -1.16
C ILE A 3 0.60 9.19 -0.41
N GLY A 4 0.32 8.79 0.82
CA GLY A 4 1.15 7.84 1.56
C GLY A 4 0.82 6.41 1.15
N ILE A 5 1.82 5.55 0.99
CA ILE A 5 1.62 4.12 0.66
C ILE A 5 2.41 3.29 1.67
N ILE A 6 1.73 2.37 2.33
CA ILE A 6 2.27 1.45 3.34
C ILE A 6 1.76 0.04 3.08
N SER A 7 2.48 -0.98 3.49
CA SER A 7 2.09 -2.38 3.39
C SER A 7 2.82 -3.23 4.43
N ASP A 8 2.27 -4.41 4.70
CA ASP A 8 2.95 -5.45 5.46
C ASP A 8 3.43 -4.94 6.83
N THR A 9 2.49 -4.38 7.61
CA THR A 9 2.76 -3.83 8.95
C THR A 9 3.00 -4.91 10.00
N HIS A 10 2.39 -6.10 9.84
CA HIS A 10 2.62 -7.27 10.70
C HIS A 10 2.71 -6.93 12.18
N ASP A 11 1.76 -6.16 12.70
CA ASP A 11 1.64 -5.76 14.11
C ASP A 11 2.83 -4.95 14.68
N ASP A 12 3.70 -4.40 13.84
CA ASP A 12 4.80 -3.55 14.27
C ASP A 12 4.31 -2.13 14.59
N LEU A 13 3.79 -1.96 15.82
CA LEU A 13 3.22 -0.69 16.27
C LEU A 13 4.25 0.45 16.28
N GLU A 14 5.53 0.16 16.55
CA GLU A 14 6.58 1.19 16.54
C GLU A 14 6.70 1.83 15.14
N ASN A 15 6.80 1.01 14.11
CA ASN A 15 6.91 1.50 12.75
C ASN A 15 5.59 2.02 12.19
N VAL A 16 4.45 1.50 12.65
CA VAL A 16 3.12 2.07 12.34
C VAL A 16 3.03 3.50 12.84
N HIS A 17 3.44 3.79 14.09
CA HIS A 17 3.42 5.15 14.64
C HIS A 17 4.36 6.08 13.88
N LYS A 18 5.60 5.63 13.57
CA LYS A 18 6.53 6.43 12.75
C LYS A 18 5.96 6.75 11.37
N ALA A 19 5.26 5.78 10.75
CA ALA A 19 4.62 5.99 9.45
C ALA A 19 3.48 7.03 9.55
N ILE A 20 2.65 6.97 10.60
CA ILE A 20 1.57 7.93 10.83
C ILE A 20 2.13 9.34 11.02
N ASP A 21 3.16 9.49 11.86
CA ASP A 21 3.82 10.78 12.10
C ASP A 21 4.38 11.34 10.79
N LEU A 22 5.10 10.51 10.01
CA LEU A 22 5.63 10.89 8.70
C LEU A 22 4.52 11.34 7.73
N PHE A 23 3.42 10.59 7.64
CA PHE A 23 2.32 10.94 6.75
C PHE A 23 1.63 12.23 7.15
N ASN A 24 1.53 12.50 8.46
CA ASN A 24 1.00 13.77 8.98
C ASN A 24 1.97 14.93 8.71
N ASP A 25 3.28 14.74 8.94
CA ASP A 25 4.32 15.77 8.68
C ASP A 25 4.40 16.11 7.17
N GLU A 26 4.11 15.15 6.30
CA GLU A 26 4.07 15.33 4.85
C GLU A 26 2.76 15.94 4.34
N ASP A 27 1.77 16.21 5.21
CA ASP A 27 0.44 16.68 4.82
C ASP A 27 -0.21 15.77 3.75
N THR A 28 -0.16 14.45 3.92
CA THR A 28 -0.77 13.51 2.97
C THR A 28 -2.29 13.67 2.96
N ASN A 29 -2.89 13.54 1.77
CA ASN A 29 -4.35 13.63 1.61
C ASN A 29 -5.02 12.25 1.75
N TYR A 30 -4.31 11.22 1.36
CA TYR A 30 -4.72 9.82 1.45
C TYR A 30 -3.55 8.97 1.91
N VAL A 31 -3.87 7.91 2.66
CA VAL A 31 -2.92 6.82 2.93
C VAL A 31 -3.55 5.53 2.44
N ILE A 32 -2.80 4.80 1.60
CA ILE A 32 -3.18 3.50 1.04
C ILE A 32 -2.37 2.42 1.75
N HIS A 33 -3.06 1.45 2.35
CA HIS A 33 -2.44 0.26 2.94
C HIS A 33 -2.72 -0.96 2.08
N ALA A 34 -1.66 -1.57 1.55
CA ALA A 34 -1.79 -2.68 0.60
C ALA A 34 -1.92 -4.08 1.26
N GLY A 35 -2.36 -4.15 2.52
CA GLY A 35 -2.68 -5.43 3.19
C GLY A 35 -1.60 -5.94 4.15
N ASP A 36 -1.89 -7.08 4.78
CA ASP A 36 -1.10 -7.72 5.82
C ASP A 36 -0.93 -6.84 7.08
N TYR A 37 -2.08 -6.54 7.70
CA TYR A 37 -2.16 -5.93 9.04
C TYR A 37 -1.86 -6.97 10.12
N VAL A 38 -2.38 -8.19 9.94
CA VAL A 38 -2.42 -9.37 10.80
C VAL A 38 -3.43 -9.21 11.93
N PHE A 39 -3.18 -8.37 12.93
CA PHE A 39 -4.12 -8.12 14.02
C PHE A 39 -4.98 -6.87 13.75
N PRO A 40 -6.33 -6.99 13.79
CA PRO A 40 -7.24 -5.87 13.49
C PRO A 40 -7.02 -4.61 14.33
N GLY A 41 -6.43 -4.74 15.53
CA GLY A 41 -6.11 -3.62 16.41
C GLY A 41 -5.11 -2.63 15.81
N VAL A 42 -4.22 -3.07 14.92
CA VAL A 42 -3.26 -2.21 14.22
C VAL A 42 -3.95 -1.09 13.45
N VAL A 43 -5.12 -1.37 12.85
CA VAL A 43 -5.88 -0.38 12.09
C VAL A 43 -6.30 0.80 12.97
N ARG A 44 -6.59 0.57 14.26
CA ARG A 44 -7.01 1.64 15.17
C ARG A 44 -5.91 2.65 15.47
N GLU A 45 -4.64 2.25 15.33
CA GLU A 45 -3.53 3.19 15.49
C GLU A 45 -3.60 4.34 14.47
N PHE A 46 -4.16 4.07 13.28
CA PHE A 46 -4.37 5.08 12.23
C PHE A 46 -5.49 6.10 12.53
N GLN A 47 -6.15 6.02 13.69
CA GLN A 47 -7.16 7.00 14.11
C GLN A 47 -6.63 8.46 14.21
N ASN A 48 -5.32 8.62 14.43
CA ASN A 48 -4.64 9.91 14.50
C ASN A 48 -4.09 10.39 13.15
N LEU A 49 -4.39 9.68 12.08
CA LEU A 49 -3.97 10.06 10.74
C LEU A 49 -4.80 11.25 10.24
N GLY A 50 -4.15 12.32 9.80
CA GLY A 50 -4.81 13.51 9.22
C GLY A 50 -5.36 13.29 7.81
N ALA A 51 -5.07 12.13 7.21
CA ALA A 51 -5.43 11.73 5.85
C ALA A 51 -6.60 10.74 5.83
N LYS A 52 -7.28 10.61 4.68
CA LYS A 52 -8.21 9.51 4.46
C LYS A 52 -7.46 8.19 4.36
N PHE A 53 -7.93 7.17 5.09
CA PHE A 53 -7.30 5.86 5.15
C PHE A 53 -8.07 4.82 4.34
N ILE A 54 -7.37 4.19 3.39
CA ILE A 54 -7.95 3.16 2.51
C ILE A 54 -7.04 1.94 2.54
N GLY A 55 -7.63 0.76 2.66
CA GLY A 55 -6.86 -0.47 2.63
C GLY A 55 -7.50 -1.61 1.87
N VAL A 56 -6.69 -2.63 1.61
CA VAL A 56 -7.13 -3.93 1.09
C VAL A 56 -6.68 -5.04 2.02
N LEU A 57 -7.23 -6.23 1.84
CA LEU A 57 -6.84 -7.42 2.58
C LEU A 57 -5.58 -8.05 1.96
N GLY A 58 -4.67 -8.47 2.82
CA GLY A 58 -3.56 -9.34 2.47
C GLY A 58 -3.84 -10.81 2.81
N ASN A 59 -2.86 -11.67 2.59
CA ASN A 59 -3.00 -13.12 2.86
C ASN A 59 -2.91 -13.49 4.34
N ASN A 60 -2.34 -12.63 5.18
CA ASN A 60 -2.26 -12.85 6.61
C ASN A 60 -3.42 -12.21 7.40
N ASP A 61 -4.38 -11.57 6.71
CA ASP A 61 -5.53 -10.91 7.32
C ASP A 61 -6.70 -11.88 7.50
N GLY A 62 -6.63 -12.71 8.56
CA GLY A 62 -7.62 -13.76 8.83
C GLY A 62 -8.93 -13.26 9.44
N GLU A 63 -8.86 -12.29 10.36
CA GLU A 63 -10.00 -11.76 11.12
C GLU A 63 -10.76 -10.66 10.35
N ARG A 64 -11.22 -10.96 9.13
CA ARG A 64 -11.79 -10.00 8.16
C ARG A 64 -12.93 -9.15 8.70
N SER A 65 -13.83 -9.74 9.50
CA SER A 65 -14.97 -9.01 10.08
C SER A 65 -14.53 -8.01 11.14
N LEU A 66 -13.55 -8.38 11.98
CA LEU A 66 -12.99 -7.46 12.98
C LEU A 66 -12.16 -6.37 12.31
N LEU A 67 -11.43 -6.72 11.25
CA LEU A 67 -10.67 -5.75 10.46
C LEU A 67 -11.60 -4.70 9.84
N LEU A 68 -12.69 -5.14 9.19
CA LEU A 68 -13.70 -4.24 8.65
C LEU A 68 -14.27 -3.31 9.73
N LYS A 69 -14.59 -3.86 10.91
CA LYS A 69 -15.06 -3.05 12.04
C LYS A 69 -14.02 -2.02 12.45
N SER A 70 -12.74 -2.40 12.57
CA SER A 70 -11.67 -1.47 12.95
C SER A 70 -11.50 -0.33 11.94
N PHE A 71 -11.66 -0.61 10.63
CA PHE A 71 -11.70 0.44 9.62
C PHE A 71 -12.88 1.40 9.80
N LEU A 72 -14.08 0.86 10.03
CA LEU A 72 -15.28 1.69 10.27
C LEU A 72 -15.16 2.55 11.54
N ASP A 73 -14.54 2.01 12.59
CA ASP A 73 -14.34 2.72 13.87
C ASP A 73 -13.47 4.00 13.70
N ILE A 74 -12.61 4.04 12.67
CA ILE A 74 -11.72 5.20 12.37
C ILE A 74 -12.12 5.94 11.08
N GLU A 75 -13.33 5.73 10.58
CA GLU A 75 -13.82 6.32 9.32
C GLU A 75 -12.95 5.97 8.08
N GLY A 76 -12.24 4.86 8.14
CA GLY A 76 -11.44 4.32 7.03
C GLY A 76 -12.27 3.41 6.11
N GLU A 77 -11.69 3.07 4.96
CA GLU A 77 -12.33 2.25 3.94
C GLU A 77 -11.56 0.96 3.68
N LEU A 78 -12.12 -0.21 3.98
CA LEU A 78 -11.58 -1.52 3.60
C LEU A 78 -12.24 -2.00 2.30
N ARG A 79 -11.45 -2.12 1.23
CA ARG A 79 -11.91 -2.41 -0.15
C ARG A 79 -11.86 -3.89 -0.53
N GLY A 80 -11.81 -4.82 0.44
CA GLY A 80 -11.67 -6.25 0.17
C GLY A 80 -10.28 -6.63 -0.35
N GLU A 81 -10.16 -7.59 -1.26
CA GLU A 81 -8.87 -8.08 -1.77
C GLU A 81 -8.32 -7.24 -2.95
N LEU A 82 -9.20 -6.58 -3.68
CA LEU A 82 -8.86 -5.65 -4.76
C LEU A 82 -9.60 -4.33 -4.54
N GLY A 83 -8.86 -3.27 -4.34
CA GLY A 83 -9.38 -1.91 -4.21
C GLY A 83 -9.15 -1.09 -5.46
N GLU A 84 -10.02 -0.12 -5.70
CA GLU A 84 -9.88 0.87 -6.75
C GLU A 84 -10.24 2.25 -6.22
N ILE A 85 -9.48 3.26 -6.61
CA ILE A 85 -9.79 4.66 -6.31
C ILE A 85 -9.29 5.57 -7.42
N ASP A 86 -10.07 6.59 -7.73
CA ASP A 86 -9.68 7.64 -8.68
C ASP A 86 -9.26 8.90 -7.89
N LEU A 87 -7.99 9.31 -8.02
CA LEU A 87 -7.41 10.48 -7.36
C LEU A 87 -6.68 11.35 -8.39
N ASP A 88 -7.02 12.63 -8.45
CA ASP A 88 -6.41 13.60 -9.40
C ASP A 88 -6.32 13.10 -10.85
N ARG A 89 -7.39 12.46 -11.34
CA ARG A 89 -7.47 11.86 -12.69
C ARG A 89 -6.55 10.65 -12.90
N LEU A 90 -5.91 10.14 -11.84
CA LEU A 90 -5.16 8.89 -11.87
C LEU A 90 -6.01 7.78 -11.27
N LYS A 91 -6.06 6.66 -11.95
CA LYS A 91 -6.75 5.47 -11.48
C LYS A 91 -5.77 4.54 -10.76
N PHE A 92 -5.98 4.38 -9.46
CA PHE A 92 -5.23 3.45 -8.64
C PHE A 92 -5.94 2.11 -8.55
N GLY A 93 -5.21 1.02 -8.78
CA GLY A 93 -5.54 -0.31 -8.32
C GLY A 93 -4.74 -0.62 -7.07
N ILE A 94 -5.34 -1.32 -6.11
CA ILE A 94 -4.68 -1.71 -4.87
C ILE A 94 -4.89 -3.21 -4.71
N TYR A 95 -3.82 -3.98 -4.77
CA TYR A 95 -3.85 -5.44 -4.64
C TYR A 95 -2.63 -5.89 -3.86
N HIS A 96 -2.84 -6.66 -2.79
CA HIS A 96 -1.72 -7.06 -1.93
C HIS A 96 -0.57 -7.73 -2.71
N GLY A 97 -0.87 -8.52 -3.72
CA GLY A 97 0.17 -9.18 -4.52
C GLY A 97 0.33 -10.66 -4.25
N THR A 98 -0.58 -11.27 -3.49
CA THR A 98 -0.54 -12.68 -3.07
C THR A 98 -0.42 -13.65 -4.26
N SER A 99 -1.11 -13.40 -5.39
CA SER A 99 -0.92 -14.15 -6.64
C SER A 99 -0.18 -13.30 -7.66
N LYS A 100 0.96 -13.82 -8.12
CA LYS A 100 1.75 -13.21 -9.18
C LYS A 100 0.96 -13.10 -10.48
N GLU A 101 0.18 -14.13 -10.81
CA GLU A 101 -0.63 -14.20 -12.02
C GLU A 101 -1.72 -13.10 -12.01
N ILE A 102 -2.40 -12.89 -10.87
CA ILE A 102 -3.39 -11.81 -10.73
C ILE A 102 -2.71 -10.45 -10.86
N LYS A 103 -1.55 -10.24 -10.20
CA LYS A 103 -0.78 -9.00 -10.33
C LYS A 103 -0.44 -8.72 -11.79
N GLU A 104 0.08 -9.70 -12.51
CA GLU A 104 0.40 -9.60 -13.95
C GLU A 104 -0.84 -9.29 -14.80
N MET A 105 -1.98 -9.93 -14.53
CA MET A 105 -3.24 -9.65 -15.21
C MET A 105 -3.71 -8.21 -14.96
N LEU A 106 -3.63 -7.70 -13.73
CA LEU A 106 -3.99 -6.32 -13.39
C LEU A 106 -3.10 -5.32 -14.12
N VAL A 107 -1.79 -5.54 -14.16
CA VAL A 107 -0.84 -4.73 -14.91
C VAL A 107 -1.19 -4.74 -16.40
N ASN A 108 -1.36 -5.93 -16.99
CA ASN A 108 -1.60 -6.09 -18.43
C ASN A 108 -2.98 -5.60 -18.87
N SER A 109 -3.92 -5.43 -17.94
CA SER A 109 -5.27 -4.93 -18.24
C SER A 109 -5.28 -3.50 -18.80
N GLY A 110 -4.25 -2.71 -18.51
CA GLY A 110 -4.19 -1.29 -18.85
C GLY A 110 -5.26 -0.43 -18.15
N ARG A 111 -5.92 -1.00 -17.14
CA ARG A 111 -7.00 -0.33 -16.41
C ARG A 111 -6.49 0.76 -15.47
N TYR A 112 -5.32 0.54 -14.86
CA TYR A 112 -4.76 1.40 -13.83
C TYR A 112 -3.61 2.25 -14.36
N ASP A 113 -3.51 3.47 -13.85
CA ASP A 113 -2.32 4.32 -14.01
C ASP A 113 -1.26 3.91 -13.01
N ILE A 114 -1.69 3.57 -11.79
CA ILE A 114 -0.84 3.10 -10.69
C ILE A 114 -1.44 1.81 -10.12
N LEU A 115 -0.59 0.81 -9.90
CA LEU A 115 -0.92 -0.41 -9.16
C LEU A 115 -0.08 -0.45 -7.88
N VAL A 116 -0.73 -0.34 -6.74
CA VAL A 116 -0.11 -0.45 -5.42
C VAL A 116 -0.13 -1.91 -4.98
N CYS A 117 1.02 -2.44 -4.57
CA CYS A 117 1.19 -3.81 -4.08
C CYS A 117 1.97 -3.86 -2.77
N GLY A 118 2.02 -5.04 -2.14
CA GLY A 118 2.82 -5.44 -0.99
C GLY A 118 3.35 -6.86 -1.15
N HIS A 119 3.21 -7.70 -0.11
CA HIS A 119 3.42 -9.15 -0.07
C HIS A 119 4.88 -9.60 -0.18
N THR A 120 5.64 -9.09 -1.14
CA THR A 120 7.03 -9.53 -1.37
C THR A 120 7.99 -9.01 -0.31
N HIS A 121 7.59 -7.98 0.43
CA HIS A 121 8.43 -7.19 1.34
C HIS A 121 9.64 -6.53 0.65
N ILE A 122 9.65 -6.46 -0.67
CA ILE A 122 10.71 -5.87 -1.47
C ILE A 122 10.20 -4.59 -2.12
N ARG A 123 10.94 -3.50 -1.96
CA ARG A 123 10.63 -2.23 -2.64
C ARG A 123 10.63 -2.41 -4.15
N GLU A 124 9.57 -1.96 -4.79
CA GLU A 124 9.43 -2.03 -6.25
C GLU A 124 8.87 -0.71 -6.77
N SER A 125 9.47 -0.24 -7.86
CA SER A 125 8.92 0.82 -8.68
C SER A 125 9.19 0.48 -10.13
N THR A 126 8.19 -0.08 -10.80
CA THR A 126 8.32 -0.57 -12.17
C THR A 126 7.29 0.08 -13.07
N LEU A 127 7.73 0.71 -14.17
CA LEU A 127 6.84 1.20 -15.19
C LEU A 127 6.63 0.11 -16.24
N ALA A 128 5.55 -0.65 -16.07
CA ALA A 128 5.21 -1.76 -16.95
C ALA A 128 4.45 -1.29 -18.20
N LEU A 129 4.84 -1.82 -19.36
CA LEU A 129 4.08 -1.66 -20.60
C LEU A 129 2.90 -2.63 -20.57
N ASN A 130 1.70 -2.09 -20.70
CA ASN A 130 0.49 -2.92 -20.79
C ASN A 130 0.46 -3.62 -22.13
N GLY A 131 0.35 -4.94 -22.11
CA GLY A 131 0.29 -5.90 -23.20
C GLY A 131 -0.02 -5.42 -24.62
N THR A 132 -0.25 -6.32 -25.55
CA THR A 132 -0.37 -6.12 -26.99
C THR A 132 -1.57 -5.26 -27.48
N GLY A 133 -2.22 -4.49 -26.60
CA GLY A 133 -3.33 -3.61 -26.93
C GLY A 133 -2.86 -2.32 -27.64
N LYS A 134 -3.68 -1.80 -28.55
CA LYS A 134 -3.42 -0.60 -29.37
C LYS A 134 -3.15 0.71 -28.58
N ASN A 135 -3.24 0.70 -27.24
CA ASN A 135 -3.21 1.93 -26.43
C ASN A 135 -1.89 2.20 -25.70
N ASN A 136 -0.85 1.38 -25.83
CA ASN A 136 0.48 1.60 -25.19
C ASN A 136 0.43 2.28 -23.79
N LYS A 137 -0.64 2.05 -23.03
CA LYS A 137 -0.79 2.62 -21.70
C LYS A 137 0.25 1.95 -20.79
N LYS A 138 0.87 2.72 -19.91
CA LYS A 138 1.82 2.22 -18.93
C LYS A 138 1.16 2.23 -17.57
N THR A 139 1.39 1.19 -16.78
CA THR A 139 1.01 1.14 -15.36
C THR A 139 2.28 1.26 -14.52
N LEU A 140 2.31 2.23 -13.62
CA LEU A 140 3.36 2.32 -12.61
C LEU A 140 3.00 1.37 -11.46
N VAL A 141 3.82 0.35 -11.24
CA VAL A 141 3.70 -0.57 -10.10
C VAL A 141 4.53 -0.03 -8.96
N LEU A 142 3.91 0.17 -7.79
CA LEU A 142 4.55 0.64 -6.58
C LEU A 142 4.36 -0.37 -5.45
N ASN A 143 5.46 -0.78 -4.83
CA ASN A 143 5.46 -1.60 -3.62
C ASN A 143 6.40 -0.93 -2.60
N PRO A 144 5.92 -0.52 -1.43
CA PRO A 144 6.76 0.14 -0.42
C PRO A 144 7.77 -0.81 0.25
N GLY A 145 7.66 -2.11 0.01
CA GLY A 145 8.35 -3.13 0.76
C GLY A 145 7.51 -3.56 1.96
N THR A 146 8.08 -3.56 3.14
CA THR A 146 7.39 -3.85 4.41
C THR A 146 7.55 -2.69 5.39
N ALA A 147 6.53 -2.39 6.17
CA ALA A 147 6.64 -1.49 7.31
C ALA A 147 7.16 -2.21 8.57
N HIS A 148 7.11 -3.54 8.58
CA HIS A 148 7.56 -4.34 9.71
C HIS A 148 9.10 -4.38 9.79
N LYS A 149 9.63 -4.14 11.01
CA LYS A 149 11.05 -4.24 11.31
C LYS A 149 11.49 -5.70 11.33
N LYS A 150 12.23 -6.12 10.34
CA LYS A 150 12.75 -7.50 10.32
C LYS A 150 13.84 -7.71 11.35
N VAL A 151 13.67 -8.69 12.21
CA VAL A 151 14.76 -9.23 13.02
C VAL A 151 15.71 -9.96 12.09
N ALA A 152 16.98 -9.57 12.10
CA ALA A 152 18.02 -10.17 11.27
C ALA A 152 18.03 -11.71 11.39
N SER A 153 17.62 -12.41 10.34
CA SER A 153 17.91 -13.82 10.20
C SER A 153 19.20 -14.00 9.40
N LYS A 154 19.99 -15.01 9.74
CA LYS A 154 21.33 -15.26 9.17
C LYS A 154 21.37 -15.47 7.65
N SER A 155 20.24 -15.39 6.94
CA SER A 155 20.10 -15.81 5.54
C SER A 155 19.53 -14.76 4.58
N ARG A 156 19.16 -13.56 5.02
CA ARG A 156 18.64 -12.51 4.12
C ARG A 156 19.29 -11.16 4.42
N ALA A 157 19.66 -10.43 3.35
CA ALA A 157 20.05 -9.04 3.45
C ALA A 157 18.98 -8.24 4.21
N PHE A 158 19.40 -7.23 5.00
CA PHE A 158 18.49 -6.33 5.69
C PHE A 158 17.55 -5.69 4.65
N GLU A 159 16.29 -6.04 4.70
CA GLU A 159 15.26 -5.28 4.00
C GLU A 159 14.90 -4.12 4.94
N GLU A 160 15.15 -2.91 4.49
CA GLU A 160 14.80 -1.70 5.22
C GLU A 160 13.28 -1.57 5.25
N SER A 161 12.71 -1.37 6.46
CA SER A 161 11.30 -1.05 6.59
C SER A 161 11.04 0.34 6.01
N GLY A 162 9.87 0.53 5.38
CA GLY A 162 9.60 1.82 4.79
C GLY A 162 8.23 1.98 4.18
N VAL A 163 8.02 3.17 3.67
CA VAL A 163 6.79 3.62 3.02
C VAL A 163 7.13 4.38 1.73
N ILE A 164 6.10 4.74 0.95
CA ILE A 164 6.24 5.62 -0.20
C ILE A 164 5.42 6.89 0.04
N ILE A 165 5.99 8.04 -0.34
CA ILE A 165 5.25 9.28 -0.58
C ILE A 165 5.17 9.49 -2.09
N PHE A 166 3.95 9.58 -2.62
CA PHE A 166 3.66 9.78 -4.03
C PHE A 166 2.93 11.11 -4.25
N ASP A 167 3.37 11.92 -5.20
CA ASP A 167 2.67 13.13 -5.61
C ASP A 167 1.91 12.92 -6.92
N THR A 168 0.58 13.10 -6.89
CA THR A 168 -0.28 12.88 -8.06
C THR A 168 -0.10 13.90 -9.16
N GLN A 169 0.38 15.11 -8.84
CA GLN A 169 0.55 16.21 -9.82
C GLN A 169 1.84 16.04 -10.62
N THR A 170 2.96 15.80 -9.92
CA THR A 170 4.27 15.58 -10.55
C THR A 170 4.48 14.16 -10.99
N LYS A 171 3.72 13.20 -10.40
CA LYS A 171 3.89 11.74 -10.53
C LYS A 171 5.24 11.25 -10.00
N GLU A 172 5.89 12.06 -9.19
CA GLU A 172 7.11 11.68 -8.49
C GLU A 172 6.76 10.88 -7.23
N TYR A 173 7.66 10.02 -6.85
CA TYR A 173 7.57 9.23 -5.62
C TYR A 173 8.94 9.06 -4.99
N ARG A 174 8.94 8.82 -3.70
CA ARG A 174 10.14 8.48 -2.95
C ARG A 174 9.86 7.42 -1.91
N PHE A 175 10.82 6.55 -1.71
CA PHE A 175 10.84 5.63 -0.58
C PHE A 175 11.38 6.37 0.64
N VAL A 176 10.80 6.11 1.80
CA VAL A 176 11.22 6.68 3.07
C VAL A 176 11.37 5.54 4.07
N ASP A 177 12.50 5.49 4.76
CA ASP A 177 12.80 4.48 5.80
C ASP A 177 12.07 4.83 7.09
N LEU A 178 11.65 3.77 7.85
CA LEU A 178 10.96 3.87 9.14
C LEU A 178 11.86 3.53 10.34
#